data_42c170298762b5396ae59084e8248a80
#
_entry.id   42c170298762b5396ae59084e8248a80
#
_cell.length_a   1.000
_cell.length_b   1.000
_cell.length_c   1.000
_cell.angle_alpha   90.00
_cell.angle_beta   90.00
_cell.angle_gamma   90.00
#
_symmetry.space_group_name_H-M   'P 1'
#
loop_
_entity.id
_entity.type
_entity.pdbx_description
1 polymer ?
#
loop_
_entity_poly.entity_id
_entity_poly.type
_entity_poly.pdbx_seq_one_letter_code
_entity_poly.pdbx_strand_id
1 'polypeptide(L)'
;MIDISRFRWKLAALALASAVPLGNAHAASTTIQANAKVVKPLTLAGKQNLDFGTITLSGSTGTYTVAISQAGSITCPSGATCAGTARPAILNVQGSNAQVVRITVANTNLVNSVDGSTIPFTPDAPPTITLTNSGAPGRDFNVGGSIAVPSTADGTYSGNVEVTVDYQ
;
A
#
# COMPACT_ATOMS: atom_id res chain seq x y z
N MET A 1 103.79 47.46 -1.93
CA MET A 1 103.95 48.66 -2.85
C MET A 1 102.64 48.75 -3.63
N ILE A 2 102.09 49.95 -3.56
CA ILE A 2 100.91 50.46 -4.25
C ILE A 2 99.60 50.28 -3.52
N ASP A 3 99.29 51.38 -2.89
CA ASP A 3 98.06 51.97 -2.36
C ASP A 3 97.11 52.28 -3.52
N ILE A 4 95.79 51.97 -3.33
CA ILE A 4 94.73 52.70 -4.02
C ILE A 4 93.49 52.69 -3.14
N SER A 5 93.37 53.68 -2.49
CA SER A 5 92.31 54.57 -2.03
C SER A 5 90.91 54.34 -2.59
N ARG A 6 90.00 54.25 -1.68
CA ARG A 6 88.68 54.91 -1.65
C ARG A 6 87.84 54.95 -2.94
N PHE A 7 86.81 54.14 -2.93
CA PHE A 7 85.57 54.53 -3.59
C PHE A 7 84.33 54.13 -2.74
N ARG A 8 83.83 55.07 -2.02
CA ARG A 8 82.59 55.01 -1.27
C ARG A 8 81.41 55.21 -2.21
N TRP A 9 80.72 54.18 -2.67
CA TRP A 9 79.41 54.26 -3.27
C TRP A 9 78.34 53.94 -2.25
N LYS A 10 77.56 54.97 -1.95
CA LYS A 10 76.31 54.84 -1.20
C LYS A 10 75.26 54.33 -2.17
N LEU A 11 74.94 53.04 -2.03
CA LEU A 11 73.72 52.45 -2.66
C LEU A 11 72.56 52.60 -1.66
N ALA A 12 71.73 53.63 -1.96
CA ALA A 12 70.44 53.78 -1.31
C ALA A 12 69.53 52.62 -1.81
N ALA A 13 69.32 51.59 -0.97
CA ALA A 13 68.30 50.54 -1.23
C ALA A 13 66.90 51.10 -1.01
N LEU A 14 66.20 51.38 -2.09
CA LEU A 14 64.80 51.74 -2.08
C LEU A 14 63.99 50.44 -1.86
N ALA A 15 63.60 50.19 -0.63
CA ALA A 15 62.71 49.07 -0.29
C ALA A 15 61.28 49.44 -0.73
N LEU A 16 60.86 48.93 -1.89
CA LEU A 16 59.48 48.98 -2.33
C LEU A 16 58.69 47.94 -1.52
N ALA A 17 58.07 48.39 -0.45
CA ALA A 17 57.10 47.53 0.29
C ALA A 17 55.84 47.39 -0.56
N SER A 18 55.69 46.28 -1.30
CA SER A 18 54.45 45.90 -1.94
C SER A 18 53.47 45.43 -0.87
N ALA A 19 52.56 46.28 -0.44
CA ALA A 19 51.42 45.93 0.37
C ALA A 19 50.47 45.06 -0.50
N VAL A 20 50.55 43.75 -0.36
CA VAL A 20 49.57 42.82 -0.95
C VAL A 20 48.30 42.97 -0.07
N PRO A 21 47.16 43.43 -0.62
CA PRO A 21 45.93 43.42 0.16
C PRO A 21 45.55 41.97 0.40
N LEU A 22 45.59 41.52 1.68
CA LEU A 22 45.00 40.29 2.12
C LEU A 22 43.46 40.41 1.91
N GLY A 23 42.99 40.04 0.73
CA GLY A 23 41.56 39.95 0.45
C GLY A 23 40.95 38.97 1.42
N ASN A 24 40.05 39.42 2.27
CA ASN A 24 39.26 38.55 3.13
C ASN A 24 38.45 37.65 2.23
N ALA A 25 38.84 36.36 2.11
CA ALA A 25 38.04 35.34 1.47
C ALA A 25 36.80 35.10 2.34
N HIS A 26 35.67 35.73 1.97
CA HIS A 26 34.39 35.42 2.60
C HIS A 26 33.91 34.11 2.06
N ALA A 27 33.86 33.10 2.93
CA ALA A 27 33.18 31.83 2.63
C ALA A 27 31.68 32.09 2.50
N ALA A 28 31.11 31.84 1.31
CA ALA A 28 29.67 31.91 1.14
C ALA A 28 29.09 30.58 1.63
N SER A 29 28.12 30.62 2.54
CA SER A 29 27.36 29.49 3.02
C SER A 29 25.88 29.67 2.74
N THR A 30 25.20 28.59 2.40
CA THR A 30 23.74 28.56 2.28
C THR A 30 23.21 27.36 3.00
N THR A 31 21.99 27.44 3.49
CA THR A 31 21.26 26.32 4.09
C THR A 31 20.23 25.81 3.13
N ILE A 32 20.19 24.49 2.95
CA ILE A 32 19.12 23.78 2.24
C ILE A 32 18.35 22.94 3.25
N GLN A 33 17.03 22.83 3.06
CA GLN A 33 16.19 21.97 3.87
C GLN A 33 16.21 20.54 3.29
N ALA A 34 16.51 19.55 4.12
CA ALA A 34 16.38 18.15 3.79
C ALA A 34 15.13 17.60 4.48
N ASN A 35 14.25 16.92 3.72
CA ASN A 35 13.02 16.32 4.22
C ASN A 35 13.03 14.83 3.88
N ALA A 36 12.57 14.00 4.83
CA ALA A 36 12.36 12.57 4.63
C ALA A 36 11.02 12.15 5.23
N LYS A 37 10.27 11.31 4.53
CA LYS A 37 9.07 10.64 5.03
C LYS A 37 9.38 9.17 5.22
N VAL A 38 9.27 8.69 6.46
CA VAL A 38 9.50 7.28 6.80
C VAL A 38 8.15 6.67 7.20
N VAL A 39 7.81 5.53 6.62
CA VAL A 39 6.60 4.77 6.92
C VAL A 39 6.96 3.37 7.39
N LYS A 40 6.11 2.80 8.27
CA LYS A 40 6.23 1.40 8.69
C LYS A 40 5.78 0.47 7.56
N PRO A 41 6.33 -0.73 7.44
CA PRO A 41 5.82 -1.72 6.49
C PRO A 41 4.35 -2.03 6.78
N LEU A 42 3.60 -2.32 5.71
CA LEU A 42 2.23 -2.81 5.82
C LEU A 42 2.24 -4.28 6.24
N THR A 43 1.32 -4.64 7.12
CA THR A 43 0.98 -6.03 7.43
C THR A 43 -0.51 -6.22 7.23
N LEU A 44 -0.91 -7.36 6.65
CA LEU A 44 -2.30 -7.74 6.39
C LEU A 44 -2.56 -9.10 7.03
N ALA A 45 -3.65 -9.21 7.79
CA ALA A 45 -4.06 -10.44 8.45
C ALA A 45 -5.56 -10.69 8.25
N GLY A 46 -5.94 -11.91 7.88
CA GLY A 46 -7.33 -12.36 7.86
C GLY A 46 -7.82 -12.65 9.28
N LYS A 47 -8.98 -12.12 9.64
CA LYS A 47 -9.67 -12.39 10.91
C LYS A 47 -10.88 -13.31 10.75
N GLN A 48 -11.55 -13.22 9.61
CA GLN A 48 -12.76 -14.00 9.29
C GLN A 48 -12.81 -14.28 7.80
N ASN A 49 -13.19 -15.50 7.45
CA ASN A 49 -13.41 -15.89 6.05
C ASN A 49 -14.78 -15.41 5.56
N LEU A 50 -14.87 -15.15 4.23
CA LEU A 50 -16.13 -14.94 3.52
C LEU A 50 -16.89 -16.27 3.46
N ASP A 51 -18.19 -16.23 3.74
CA ASP A 51 -19.06 -17.39 3.73
C ASP A 51 -20.43 -17.00 3.18
N PHE A 52 -20.89 -17.65 2.12
CA PHE A 52 -22.20 -17.43 1.52
C PHE A 52 -23.31 -18.26 2.18
N GLY A 53 -22.96 -19.17 3.09
CA GLY A 53 -23.91 -20.10 3.70
C GLY A 53 -24.35 -21.19 2.72
N THR A 54 -25.59 -21.63 2.86
CA THR A 54 -26.21 -22.64 2.01
C THR A 54 -27.18 -21.99 1.04
N ILE A 55 -27.02 -22.27 -0.24
CA ILE A 55 -27.89 -21.73 -1.31
C ILE A 55 -28.67 -22.91 -1.89
N THR A 56 -29.99 -22.86 -1.80
CA THR A 56 -30.90 -23.85 -2.40
C THR A 56 -31.54 -23.23 -3.63
N LEU A 57 -31.33 -23.85 -4.79
CA LEU A 57 -31.91 -23.42 -6.05
C LEU A 57 -33.29 -24.09 -6.26
N SER A 58 -34.31 -23.30 -6.57
CA SER A 58 -35.66 -23.81 -6.85
C SER A 58 -36.01 -23.69 -8.36
N GLY A 59 -35.19 -23.02 -9.16
CA GLY A 59 -35.34 -22.90 -10.60
C GLY A 59 -34.44 -23.90 -11.35
N SER A 60 -34.92 -24.33 -12.51
CA SER A 60 -34.24 -25.36 -13.34
C SER A 60 -33.36 -24.77 -14.45
N THR A 61 -33.38 -23.46 -14.66
CA THR A 61 -32.64 -22.79 -15.75
C THR A 61 -32.11 -21.43 -15.32
N GLY A 62 -30.94 -21.04 -15.87
CA GLY A 62 -30.35 -19.72 -15.68
C GLY A 62 -29.22 -19.67 -14.69
N THR A 63 -28.86 -18.46 -14.30
CA THR A 63 -27.79 -18.17 -13.34
C THR A 63 -28.36 -17.27 -12.24
N TYR A 64 -28.05 -17.60 -11.00
CA TYR A 64 -28.53 -16.89 -9.82
C TYR A 64 -27.37 -16.11 -9.17
N THR A 65 -27.49 -14.78 -9.11
CA THR A 65 -26.47 -13.95 -8.46
C THR A 65 -26.79 -13.78 -6.98
N VAL A 66 -25.98 -14.37 -6.12
CA VAL A 66 -26.05 -14.20 -4.66
C VAL A 66 -24.93 -13.26 -4.24
N ALA A 67 -25.23 -12.25 -3.42
CA ALA A 67 -24.27 -11.25 -3.00
C ALA A 67 -24.28 -11.07 -1.48
N ILE A 68 -23.09 -10.80 -0.92
CA ILE A 68 -22.89 -10.38 0.46
C ILE A 68 -22.22 -9.02 0.43
N SER A 69 -22.86 -8.03 1.04
CA SER A 69 -22.29 -6.69 1.18
C SER A 69 -21.14 -6.66 2.21
N GLN A 70 -20.33 -5.61 2.18
CA GLN A 70 -19.32 -5.35 3.22
C GLN A 70 -19.94 -5.23 4.63
N ALA A 71 -21.22 -4.85 4.73
CA ALA A 71 -21.95 -4.78 6.01
C ALA A 71 -22.48 -6.15 6.46
N GLY A 72 -22.33 -7.22 5.67
CA GLY A 72 -22.79 -8.56 6.00
C GLY A 72 -24.23 -8.87 5.59
N SER A 73 -24.90 -7.97 4.86
CA SER A 73 -26.25 -8.24 4.34
C SER A 73 -26.17 -9.16 3.12
N ILE A 74 -26.95 -10.23 3.13
CA ILE A 74 -27.09 -11.12 1.98
C ILE A 74 -28.23 -10.67 1.07
N THR A 75 -27.97 -10.69 -0.23
CA THR A 75 -28.99 -10.52 -1.29
C THR A 75 -29.16 -11.85 -2.00
N CYS A 76 -30.37 -12.43 -1.85
CA CYS A 76 -30.73 -13.70 -2.47
C CYS A 76 -31.74 -13.44 -3.57
N PRO A 77 -31.48 -13.88 -4.82
CA PRO A 77 -32.36 -13.63 -5.96
C PRO A 77 -33.64 -14.50 -5.87
N SER A 78 -34.68 -14.11 -6.59
CA SER A 78 -35.86 -14.97 -6.77
C SER A 78 -35.45 -16.28 -7.47
N GLY A 79 -36.00 -17.42 -7.01
CA GLY A 79 -35.59 -18.75 -7.50
C GLY A 79 -34.39 -19.36 -6.77
N ALA A 80 -33.88 -18.68 -5.74
CA ALA A 80 -32.95 -19.23 -4.79
C ALA A 80 -33.38 -18.92 -3.36
N THR A 81 -33.01 -19.80 -2.43
CA THR A 81 -33.17 -19.59 -0.99
C THR A 81 -31.81 -19.65 -0.33
N CYS A 82 -31.44 -18.61 0.40
CA CYS A 82 -30.19 -18.50 1.11
C CYS A 82 -30.42 -18.77 2.61
N ALA A 83 -29.71 -19.73 3.17
CA ALA A 83 -29.81 -20.14 4.56
C ALA A 83 -28.43 -20.23 5.21
N GLY A 84 -28.42 -20.32 6.55
CA GLY A 84 -27.17 -20.37 7.31
C GLY A 84 -26.63 -18.98 7.63
N THR A 85 -25.39 -18.94 8.12
CA THR A 85 -24.76 -17.70 8.58
C THR A 85 -23.86 -17.13 7.47
N ALA A 86 -24.47 -16.39 6.54
CA ALA A 86 -23.69 -15.64 5.55
C ALA A 86 -22.92 -14.49 6.23
N ARG A 87 -21.65 -14.30 5.86
CA ARG A 87 -20.80 -13.27 6.47
C ARG A 87 -19.68 -12.83 5.52
N PRO A 88 -19.31 -11.53 5.54
CA PRO A 88 -18.18 -11.02 4.77
C PRO A 88 -16.86 -11.53 5.36
N ALA A 89 -15.79 -11.47 4.59
CA ALA A 89 -14.45 -11.58 5.14
C ALA A 89 -14.12 -10.33 5.97
N ILE A 90 -13.35 -10.50 7.04
CA ILE A 90 -12.79 -9.41 7.83
C ILE A 90 -11.28 -9.53 7.80
N LEU A 91 -10.63 -8.45 7.38
CA LEU A 91 -9.18 -8.34 7.35
C LEU A 91 -8.73 -7.17 8.22
N ASN A 92 -7.53 -7.29 8.77
CA ASN A 92 -6.88 -6.24 9.55
C ASN A 92 -5.61 -5.79 8.83
N VAL A 93 -5.46 -4.49 8.62
CA VAL A 93 -4.24 -3.90 8.08
C VAL A 93 -3.58 -2.99 9.12
N GLN A 94 -2.26 -3.09 9.21
CA GLN A 94 -1.45 -2.24 10.08
C GLN A 94 -0.36 -1.57 9.24
N GLY A 95 0.04 -0.37 9.64
CA GLY A 95 1.06 0.41 8.96
C GLY A 95 1.33 1.71 9.70
N SER A 96 1.60 2.80 9.00
CA SER A 96 1.82 4.13 9.60
C SER A 96 0.52 4.91 9.73
N ASN A 97 0.36 5.61 10.85
CA ASN A 97 -0.78 6.49 11.12
C ASN A 97 -0.99 7.54 10.03
N ALA A 98 -2.26 7.89 9.79
CA ALA A 98 -2.70 8.90 8.82
C ALA A 98 -2.29 8.61 7.36
N GLN A 99 -1.78 7.40 7.06
CA GLN A 99 -1.52 6.99 5.69
C GLN A 99 -2.77 6.38 5.07
N VAL A 100 -2.97 6.68 3.77
CA VAL A 100 -4.01 6.04 2.96
C VAL A 100 -3.44 4.76 2.36
N VAL A 101 -4.20 3.68 2.48
CA VAL A 101 -3.87 2.38 1.92
C VAL A 101 -4.87 2.04 0.84
N ARG A 102 -4.39 1.67 -0.32
CA ARG A 102 -5.18 1.11 -1.42
C ARG A 102 -5.39 -0.38 -1.17
N ILE A 103 -6.61 -0.85 -1.43
CA ILE A 103 -6.99 -2.26 -1.35
C ILE A 103 -7.33 -2.74 -2.75
N THR A 104 -6.76 -3.84 -3.16
CA THR A 104 -7.05 -4.51 -4.43
C THR A 104 -7.41 -5.96 -4.16
N VAL A 105 -8.54 -6.39 -4.69
CA VAL A 105 -9.02 -7.77 -4.58
C VAL A 105 -9.30 -8.29 -5.99
N ALA A 106 -8.69 -9.40 -6.36
CA ALA A 106 -8.86 -9.99 -7.68
C ALA A 106 -10.13 -10.82 -7.77
N ASN A 107 -10.78 -10.80 -8.94
CA ASN A 107 -11.82 -11.77 -9.27
C ASN A 107 -11.21 -13.18 -9.27
N THR A 108 -11.98 -14.15 -8.80
CA THR A 108 -11.54 -15.55 -8.75
C THR A 108 -12.71 -16.48 -9.02
N ASN A 109 -12.44 -17.78 -9.08
CA ASN A 109 -13.47 -18.81 -9.15
C ASN A 109 -13.45 -19.65 -7.89
N LEU A 110 -14.64 -19.98 -7.40
CA LEU A 110 -14.82 -21.04 -6.42
C LEU A 110 -14.91 -22.37 -7.17
N VAL A 111 -14.24 -23.39 -6.68
CA VAL A 111 -14.11 -24.70 -7.33
C VAL A 111 -14.76 -25.76 -6.46
N ASN A 112 -15.55 -26.63 -7.08
CA ASN A 112 -16.02 -27.85 -6.47
C ASN A 112 -14.90 -28.89 -6.50
N SER A 113 -14.49 -29.37 -5.35
CA SER A 113 -13.39 -30.35 -5.23
C SER A 113 -13.72 -31.74 -5.75
N VAL A 114 -14.99 -32.02 -6.01
CA VAL A 114 -15.46 -33.39 -6.44
C VAL A 114 -15.43 -33.51 -7.96
N ASP A 115 -15.98 -32.53 -8.67
CA ASP A 115 -16.17 -32.58 -10.12
C ASP A 115 -15.38 -31.49 -10.88
N GLY A 116 -14.74 -30.54 -10.18
CA GLY A 116 -13.97 -29.45 -10.76
C GLY A 116 -14.82 -28.33 -11.36
N SER A 117 -16.15 -28.38 -11.21
CA SER A 117 -17.01 -27.25 -11.65
C SER A 117 -16.70 -25.98 -10.92
N THR A 118 -16.95 -24.82 -11.56
CA THR A 118 -16.56 -23.53 -11.04
C THR A 118 -17.72 -22.55 -10.98
N ILE A 119 -17.68 -21.68 -9.96
CA ILE A 119 -18.60 -20.55 -9.79
C ILE A 119 -17.77 -19.28 -9.76
N PRO A 120 -18.00 -18.31 -10.68
CA PRO A 120 -17.31 -17.02 -10.66
C PRO A 120 -17.62 -16.24 -9.39
N PHE A 121 -16.59 -15.66 -8.78
CA PHE A 121 -16.67 -14.77 -7.64
C PHE A 121 -16.15 -13.37 -8.03
N THR A 122 -16.96 -12.37 -7.77
CA THR A 122 -16.61 -10.94 -7.94
C THR A 122 -16.58 -10.28 -6.56
N PRO A 123 -15.42 -9.82 -6.08
CA PRO A 123 -15.29 -9.20 -4.77
C PRO A 123 -15.90 -7.80 -4.71
N ASP A 124 -16.34 -7.43 -3.51
CA ASP A 124 -16.74 -6.08 -3.11
C ASP A 124 -15.91 -5.65 -1.89
N ALA A 125 -14.99 -4.72 -2.09
CA ALA A 125 -14.10 -4.22 -1.06
C ALA A 125 -14.00 -2.69 -1.11
N PRO A 126 -13.71 -2.01 0.01
CA PRO A 126 -13.42 -0.59 -0.03
C PRO A 126 -12.15 -0.36 -0.87
N PRO A 127 -12.14 0.60 -1.80
CA PRO A 127 -10.97 0.83 -2.66
C PRO A 127 -9.77 1.38 -1.87
N THR A 128 -10.05 2.11 -0.79
CA THR A 128 -9.04 2.70 0.09
C THR A 128 -9.52 2.76 1.54
N ILE A 129 -8.57 2.75 2.47
CA ILE A 129 -8.82 3.06 3.89
C ILE A 129 -7.70 3.96 4.41
N THR A 130 -8.01 4.78 5.42
CA THR A 130 -7.02 5.58 6.13
C THR A 130 -6.67 4.90 7.44
N LEU A 131 -5.38 4.69 7.70
CA LEU A 131 -4.91 4.13 8.96
C LEU A 131 -5.01 5.16 10.08
N THR A 132 -5.52 4.75 11.22
CA THR A 132 -5.80 5.65 12.38
C THR A 132 -4.76 5.54 13.49
N ASN A 133 -3.79 4.62 13.34
CA ASN A 133 -2.71 4.38 14.31
C ASN A 133 -1.50 3.76 13.62
N SER A 134 -0.33 3.82 14.26
CA SER A 134 0.90 3.20 13.79
C SER A 134 1.09 1.83 14.43
N GLY A 135 0.91 0.76 13.63
CA GLY A 135 0.98 -0.63 14.08
C GLY A 135 -0.35 -1.09 14.70
N ALA A 136 -0.27 -1.89 15.76
CA ALA A 136 -1.45 -2.41 16.45
C ALA A 136 -2.28 -1.31 17.12
N PRO A 137 -3.62 -1.48 17.19
CA PRO A 137 -4.43 -2.61 16.73
C PRO A 137 -4.65 -2.67 15.22
N GLY A 138 -4.22 -1.65 14.44
CA GLY A 138 -4.48 -1.55 13.02
C GLY A 138 -5.90 -1.09 12.71
N ARG A 139 -6.34 -1.32 11.48
CA ARG A 139 -7.70 -1.02 11.02
C ARG A 139 -8.30 -2.23 10.33
N ASP A 140 -9.51 -2.58 10.74
CA ASP A 140 -10.29 -3.64 10.10
C ASP A 140 -11.05 -3.07 8.88
N PHE A 141 -11.20 -3.92 7.87
CA PHE A 141 -12.08 -3.68 6.74
C PHE A 141 -12.71 -4.99 6.31
N ASN A 142 -13.86 -4.88 5.67
CA ASN A 142 -14.64 -6.03 5.22
C ASN A 142 -14.55 -6.18 3.71
N VAL A 143 -14.55 -7.43 3.27
CA VAL A 143 -14.67 -7.81 1.87
C VAL A 143 -15.90 -8.67 1.72
N GLY A 144 -16.87 -8.17 0.99
CA GLY A 144 -18.03 -8.89 0.49
C GLY A 144 -17.79 -9.39 -0.93
N GLY A 145 -18.85 -9.57 -1.66
CA GLY A 145 -18.80 -9.93 -3.07
C GLY A 145 -20.03 -10.68 -3.53
N SER A 146 -20.01 -11.07 -4.79
CA SER A 146 -21.09 -11.83 -5.42
C SER A 146 -20.57 -13.07 -6.13
N ILE A 147 -21.40 -14.10 -6.14
CA ILE A 147 -21.20 -15.34 -6.90
C ILE A 147 -22.33 -15.50 -7.91
N ALA A 148 -21.98 -16.01 -9.09
CA ALA A 148 -22.96 -16.33 -10.16
C ALA A 148 -23.14 -17.84 -10.23
N VAL A 149 -24.19 -18.34 -9.56
CA VAL A 149 -24.47 -19.77 -9.39
C VAL A 149 -25.32 -20.27 -10.54
N PRO A 150 -24.82 -21.14 -11.42
CA PRO A 150 -25.64 -21.75 -12.47
C PRO A 150 -26.69 -22.70 -11.86
N SER A 151 -27.84 -22.84 -12.51
CA SER A 151 -28.94 -23.72 -12.04
C SER A 151 -28.56 -25.18 -11.93
N THR A 152 -27.47 -25.58 -12.58
CA THR A 152 -26.91 -26.95 -12.56
C THR A 152 -25.86 -27.14 -11.46
N ALA A 153 -25.55 -26.10 -10.68
CA ALA A 153 -24.56 -26.21 -9.61
C ALA A 153 -25.07 -27.10 -8.47
N ASP A 154 -24.22 -28.00 -8.03
CA ASP A 154 -24.46 -28.89 -6.89
C ASP A 154 -23.14 -29.11 -6.15
N GLY A 155 -23.20 -29.28 -4.84
CA GLY A 155 -22.04 -29.61 -4.01
C GLY A 155 -21.43 -28.40 -3.30
N THR A 156 -20.18 -28.54 -2.83
CA THR A 156 -19.46 -27.51 -2.05
C THR A 156 -18.39 -26.86 -2.91
N TYR A 157 -18.43 -25.54 -2.96
CA TYR A 157 -17.50 -24.71 -3.71
C TYR A 157 -16.62 -23.91 -2.76
N SER A 158 -15.33 -23.91 -3.01
CA SER A 158 -14.35 -23.15 -2.23
C SER A 158 -13.28 -22.54 -3.12
N GLY A 159 -12.63 -21.47 -2.66
CA GLY A 159 -11.56 -20.79 -3.40
C GLY A 159 -10.80 -19.82 -2.53
N ASN A 160 -9.61 -19.47 -2.96
CA ASN A 160 -8.80 -18.45 -2.32
C ASN A 160 -9.02 -17.10 -3.00
N VAL A 161 -9.26 -16.07 -2.20
CA VAL A 161 -9.39 -14.68 -2.65
C VAL A 161 -8.12 -13.95 -2.27
N GLU A 162 -7.39 -13.49 -3.27
CA GLU A 162 -6.16 -12.72 -3.06
C GLU A 162 -6.51 -11.26 -2.79
N VAL A 163 -5.97 -10.74 -1.68
CA VAL A 163 -6.14 -9.33 -1.26
C VAL A 163 -4.77 -8.70 -1.14
N THR A 164 -4.57 -7.60 -1.84
CA THR A 164 -3.33 -6.82 -1.82
C THR A 164 -3.58 -5.43 -1.23
N VAL A 165 -2.64 -4.95 -0.44
CA VAL A 165 -2.69 -3.62 0.19
C VAL A 165 -1.38 -2.86 -0.07
N ASP A 166 -1.49 -1.61 -0.52
CA ASP A 166 -0.35 -0.74 -0.83
C ASP A 166 -0.56 0.67 -0.29
N TYR A 167 0.51 1.35 0.11
CA TYR A 167 0.45 2.78 0.41
C TYR A 167 0.17 3.59 -0.85
N GLN A 168 -0.62 4.66 -0.71
CA GLN A 168 -0.84 5.68 -1.75
C GLN A 168 0.12 6.86 -1.59
#